data_4638be776bfc6a980082952e1df84349
#
_entry.id   4638be776bfc6a980082952e1df84349
#
_cell.length_a   1.000
_cell.length_b   1.000
_cell.length_c   1.000
_cell.angle_alpha   90.00
_cell.angle_beta   90.00
_cell.angle_gamma   90.00
#
_symmetry.space_group_name_H-M   'P 1'
#
loop_
_entity.id
_entity.type
_entity.pdbx_description
1 polymer ?
#
loop_
_entity_poly.entity_id
_entity_poly.type
_entity_poly.pdbx_seq_one_letter_code
_entity_poly.pdbx_strand_id
1 'polypeptide(L)' 'MKKFIHKKTGKPYGLVTENFMFKENGEWRRGLVLYQTLYNNPDGKFFARTPEDFFENFEEIGEVIDED' A
#
# COMPACT_ATOMS: atom_id res chain seq x y z
N MET A 1 3.36 10.12 -4.92
CA MET A 1 3.08 8.90 -4.13
C MET A 1 4.29 8.55 -3.30
N LYS A 2 4.11 8.37 -2.02
CA LYS A 2 5.21 7.97 -1.14
C LYS A 2 5.66 6.56 -1.45
N LYS A 3 6.97 6.37 -1.54
CA LYS A 3 7.58 5.09 -1.86
C LYS A 3 8.07 4.41 -0.59
N PHE A 4 7.71 3.15 -0.45
CA PHE A 4 8.09 2.32 0.68
C PHE A 4 8.82 1.07 0.19
N ILE A 5 9.57 0.46 1.08
CA ILE A 5 10.17 -0.83 0.82
C ILE A 5 9.67 -1.82 1.87
N HIS A 6 9.33 -3.02 1.43
CA HIS A 6 8.96 -4.08 2.36
C HIS A 6 10.23 -4.58 3.07
N LYS A 7 10.28 -4.44 4.38
CA LYS A 7 11.51 -4.73 5.15
C LYS A 7 12.02 -6.15 4.94
N LYS A 8 11.11 -7.12 4.87
CA LYS A 8 11.48 -8.53 4.77
C LYS A 8 12.00 -8.92 3.39
N THR A 9 11.39 -8.40 2.33
CA THR A 9 11.70 -8.82 0.96
C THR A 9 12.55 -7.82 0.18
N GLY A 10 12.60 -6.56 0.62
CA GLY A 10 13.28 -5.49 -0.08
C GLY A 10 12.55 -4.97 -1.31
N LYS A 11 11.33 -5.43 -1.56
CA LYS A 11 10.59 -5.02 -2.76
C LYS A 11 9.92 -3.68 -2.58
N PRO A 12 9.86 -2.86 -3.65
CA PRO A 12 9.31 -1.51 -3.57
C PRO A 12 7.79 -1.46 -3.75
N TYR A 13 7.16 -0.57 -3.00
CA TYR A 13 5.72 -0.34 -3.04
C TYR A 13 5.44 1.15 -2.97
N GLY A 14 4.26 1.56 -3.44
CA GLY A 14 3.79 2.92 -3.31
C GLY A 14 2.53 2.99 -2.46
N LEU A 15 2.47 3.93 -1.54
CA LEU A 15 1.27 4.18 -0.77
C LEU A 15 0.31 4.98 -1.64
N VAL A 16 -0.87 4.42 -1.91
CA VAL A 16 -1.87 5.05 -2.76
C VAL A 16 -2.73 6.01 -1.95
N THR A 17 -3.37 5.51 -0.91
CA THR A 17 -4.23 6.32 -0.06
C THR A 17 -4.55 5.61 1.24
N GLU A 18 -4.85 6.39 2.28
CA GLU A 18 -5.44 5.88 3.51
C GLU A 18 -6.91 6.28 3.61
N ASN A 19 -7.41 7.00 2.61
CA ASN A 19 -8.78 7.51 2.60
C ASN A 19 -9.61 6.79 1.56
N PHE A 20 -10.08 5.61 1.92
CA PHE A 20 -10.96 4.83 1.05
C PHE A 20 -11.87 3.95 1.90
N MET A 21 -12.92 3.46 1.27
CA MET A 21 -13.86 2.56 1.91
C MET A 21 -13.95 1.26 1.14
N PHE A 22 -14.18 0.17 1.87
CA PHE A 22 -14.41 -1.13 1.27
C PHE A 22 -15.64 -1.75 1.91
N LYS A 23 -16.29 -2.66 1.18
CA LYS A 23 -17.51 -3.31 1.67
C LYS A 23 -17.19 -4.74 2.10
N GLU A 24 -17.63 -5.09 3.30
CA GLU A 24 -17.44 -6.42 3.84
C GLU A 24 -18.73 -6.86 4.53
N ASN A 25 -19.26 -8.00 4.12
CA ASN A 25 -20.50 -8.56 4.70
C ASN A 25 -21.64 -7.55 4.75
N GLY A 26 -21.79 -6.75 3.69
CA GLY A 26 -22.86 -5.77 3.60
C GLY A 26 -22.61 -4.46 4.35
N GLU A 27 -21.45 -4.32 4.99
CA GLU A 27 -21.09 -3.12 5.74
C GLU A 27 -19.93 -2.39 5.10
N TRP A 28 -20.00 -1.05 5.09
CA TRP A 28 -18.88 -0.22 4.66
C TRP A 28 -17.90 -0.05 5.80
N ARG A 29 -16.63 -0.24 5.49
CA ARG A 29 -15.53 -0.14 6.44
C ARG A 29 -14.44 0.77 5.91
N ARG A 30 -13.63 1.31 6.82
CA ARG A 30 -12.48 2.16 6.52
C ARG A 30 -11.36 1.84 7.50
N GLY A 31 -10.23 2.53 7.36
CA GLY A 31 -9.11 2.40 8.31
C GLY A 31 -8.00 1.51 7.81
N LEU A 32 -7.92 1.28 6.50
CA LEU A 32 -6.83 0.53 5.90
C LEU A 32 -5.93 1.45 5.08
N VAL A 33 -4.71 0.99 4.86
CA VAL A 33 -3.76 1.60 3.92
C VAL A 33 -3.85 0.84 2.62
N LEU A 34 -4.14 1.55 1.53
CA LEU A 34 -4.11 0.98 0.18
C LEU A 34 -2.74 1.27 -0.42
N TYR A 35 -2.06 0.24 -0.87
CA TYR A 35 -0.74 0.37 -1.46
C TYR A 35 -0.63 -0.51 -2.70
N GLN A 36 0.36 -0.23 -3.52
CA GLN A 36 0.55 -0.95 -4.77
C GLN A 36 2.00 -1.39 -4.94
N THR A 37 2.19 -2.43 -5.74
CA THR A 37 3.52 -2.84 -6.12
C THR A 37 4.12 -1.84 -7.10
N LEU A 38 5.42 -1.60 -6.98
CA LEU A 38 6.21 -0.84 -7.96
C LEU A 38 7.09 -1.79 -8.76
N TYR A 39 6.70 -3.04 -8.81
CA TYR A 39 7.36 -4.08 -9.61
C TYR A 39 6.26 -4.96 -10.20
N ASN A 40 6.63 -5.80 -11.15
CA ASN A 40 5.68 -6.71 -11.78
C ASN A 40 5.38 -7.89 -10.85
N ASN A 41 4.17 -7.93 -10.30
CA ASN A 41 3.72 -8.98 -9.39
C ASN A 41 2.55 -9.71 -10.01
N PRO A 42 2.70 -11.01 -10.35
CA PRO A 42 1.62 -11.77 -10.95
C PRO A 42 0.43 -12.02 -10.03
N ASP A 43 0.61 -11.89 -8.72
CA ASP A 43 -0.45 -12.15 -7.74
C ASP A 43 -1.38 -10.94 -7.54
N GLY A 44 -1.02 -9.79 -8.09
CA GLY A 44 -1.85 -8.60 -7.98
C GLY A 44 -1.01 -7.34 -7.85
N LYS A 45 -1.67 -6.19 -8.08
CA LYS A 45 -1.02 -4.89 -8.02
C LYS A 45 -1.35 -4.13 -6.75
N PHE A 46 -2.59 -4.23 -6.29
CA PHE A 46 -3.08 -3.44 -5.15
C PHE A 46 -3.34 -4.34 -3.95
N PHE A 47 -2.96 -3.83 -2.79
CA PHE A 47 -3.09 -4.53 -1.52
C PHE A 47 -3.53 -3.55 -0.44
N ALA A 48 -4.10 -4.08 0.64
CA ALA A 48 -4.49 -3.27 1.77
C ALA A 48 -4.06 -3.95 3.07
N ARG A 49 -3.63 -3.13 4.02
CA ARG A 49 -3.26 -3.58 5.37
C ARG A 49 -3.77 -2.55 6.38
N THR A 50 -3.88 -2.95 7.64
CA THR A 50 -4.09 -1.95 8.69
C THR A 50 -2.88 -1.02 8.76
N PRO A 51 -3.05 0.23 9.22
CA PRO A 51 -1.91 1.13 9.36
C PRO A 51 -0.79 0.56 10.24
N GLU A 52 -1.16 -0.08 11.35
CA GLU A 52 -0.17 -0.69 12.24
C GLU A 52 0.67 -1.74 11.52
N ASP A 53 0.00 -2.65 10.81
CA ASP A 53 0.69 -3.70 10.06
C ASP A 53 1.54 -3.12 8.94
N PHE A 54 1.02 -2.12 8.22
CA PHE A 54 1.76 -1.51 7.12
C PHE A 54 3.02 -0.81 7.62
N PHE A 55 2.90 0.11 8.57
CA PHE A 55 4.04 0.90 9.03
C PHE A 55 5.04 0.11 9.85
N GLU A 56 4.64 -1.02 10.39
CA GLU A 56 5.57 -1.94 11.05
C GLU A 56 6.43 -2.71 10.04
N ASN A 57 5.86 -3.09 8.89
CA ASN A 57 6.52 -3.96 7.92
C ASN A 57 7.12 -3.24 6.72
N PHE A 58 6.84 -1.94 6.57
CA PHE A 58 7.33 -1.15 5.43
C PHE A 58 8.06 0.08 5.93
N GLU A 59 9.08 0.48 5.18
CA GLU A 59 9.88 1.66 5.50
C GLU A 59 9.78 2.66 4.36
N GLU A 60 9.50 3.91 4.69
CA GLU A 60 9.43 4.98 3.69
C GLU A 60 10.84 5.31 3.21
N ILE A 61 11.03 5.34 1.89
CA ILE A 61 12.33 5.59 1.28
C ILE A 61 12.34 6.75 0.27
N GLY A 62 11.21 7.43 0.08
CA GLY A 62 11.16 8.58 -0.81
C GLY A 62 9.80 8.77 -1.46
N GLU A 63 9.82 9.40 -2.63
CA GLU A 63 8.63 9.70 -3.40
C GLU A 63 8.77 9.13 -4.80
N VAL A 64 7.65 8.65 -5.33
CA VAL A 64 7.55 8.34 -6.75
C VAL A 64 6.95 9.57 -7.42
N ILE A 65 7.68 10.13 -8.38
CA ILE A 65 7.20 11.26 -9.16
C ILE A 65 6.32 10.72 -10.27
N ASP A 66 5.04 11.09 -10.23
CA ASP A 66 4.14 10.73 -11.32
C ASP A 66 4.34 11.74 -12.44
N GLU A 67 4.92 11.30 -13.54
CA GLU A 67 5.06 12.12 -14.74
C GLU A 67 3.83 11.91 -15.61
N ASP A 68 3.24 12.99 -15.98
CA ASP A 68 2.13 12.98 -16.94
C ASP A 68 2.63 12.84 -18.37
#